data_e89fd976b43d1b74722e94abd443e375
#
_entry.id   e89fd976b43d1b74722e94abd443e375
#
_cell.length_a   1.000
_cell.length_b   1.000
_cell.length_c   1.000
_cell.angle_alpha   90.00
_cell.angle_beta   90.00
_cell.angle_gamma   90.00
#
_symmetry.space_group_name_H-M   'P 1'
#
loop_
_entity.id
_entity.type
_entity.pdbx_description
1 polymer ?
#
loop_
_entity_poly.entity_id
_entity_poly.type
_entity_poly.pdbx_seq_one_letter_code
_entity_poly.pdbx_strand_id
1 'polypeptide(L)'
;LMAGGGHAMAAGLTVAADGIAALDAFLNERLAEAVTAATANRALSIDAAVAPRGLNAGLVDVLETGGPYGQGWPAPRIAAGPFQIVDSRIVGENHLRLQLAGADGGRIKAMAWRQGDSEYGAALQGARGRPVHIAGRVKRDDWTGGNAVELELDDAAFAD
;
A
#
# COMPACT_ATOMS: atom_id res chain seq x y z
N LEU A 1 -34.50 9.34 -2.22
CA LEU A 1 -33.45 10.27 -1.80
C LEU A 1 -34.11 11.45 -1.06
N MET A 2 -33.70 11.75 0.15
CA MET A 2 -34.21 12.84 0.97
C MET A 2 -33.36 14.11 0.84
N ALA A 3 -32.04 13.95 0.77
CA ALA A 3 -31.08 15.01 0.52
C ALA A 3 -29.83 14.41 -0.15
N GLY A 4 -29.08 15.25 -0.85
CA GLY A 4 -27.82 14.86 -1.43
C GLY A 4 -27.06 16.05 -1.96
N GLY A 5 -25.75 15.94 -2.00
CA GLY A 5 -24.84 16.93 -2.55
C GLY A 5 -23.45 16.38 -2.65
N GLY A 6 -22.59 17.07 -3.41
CA GLY A 6 -21.22 16.61 -3.59
C GLY A 6 -20.45 17.47 -4.58
N HIS A 7 -19.21 17.06 -4.80
CA HIS A 7 -18.30 17.59 -5.79
C HIS A 7 -17.54 16.42 -6.45
N ALA A 8 -16.65 16.69 -7.39
CA ALA A 8 -15.96 15.66 -8.17
C ALA A 8 -15.26 14.56 -7.34
N MET A 9 -14.86 14.86 -6.10
CA MET A 9 -14.08 13.95 -5.26
C MET A 9 -14.88 13.28 -4.13
N ALA A 10 -16.06 13.81 -3.78
CA ALA A 10 -16.87 13.26 -2.69
C ALA A 10 -18.33 13.67 -2.82
N ALA A 11 -19.23 12.76 -2.47
CA ALA A 11 -20.66 13.03 -2.40
C ALA A 11 -21.24 12.46 -1.10
N GLY A 12 -22.25 13.13 -0.57
CA GLY A 12 -23.03 12.67 0.56
C GLY A 12 -24.51 12.67 0.23
N LEU A 13 -25.24 11.73 0.80
CA LEU A 13 -26.68 11.66 0.61
C LEU A 13 -27.39 11.13 1.86
N THR A 14 -28.67 11.44 1.93
CA THR A 14 -29.58 10.91 2.95
C THR A 14 -30.69 10.13 2.25
N VAL A 15 -30.89 8.89 2.67
CA VAL A 15 -31.96 8.01 2.17
C VAL A 15 -32.66 7.37 3.36
N ALA A 16 -33.95 7.11 3.23
CA ALA A 16 -34.68 6.35 4.23
C ALA A 16 -34.15 4.90 4.31
N ALA A 17 -34.19 4.28 5.49
CA ALA A 17 -33.60 2.97 5.69
C ALA A 17 -34.14 1.87 4.75
N ASP A 18 -35.41 1.94 4.41
CA ASP A 18 -36.06 1.05 3.43
C ASP A 18 -35.65 1.29 1.98
N GLY A 19 -35.03 2.45 1.68
CA GLY A 19 -34.51 2.81 0.36
C GLY A 19 -33.07 2.40 0.11
N ILE A 20 -32.35 1.86 1.10
CA ILE A 20 -30.91 1.53 0.97
C ILE A 20 -30.66 0.49 -0.13
N ALA A 21 -31.42 -0.59 -0.16
CA ALA A 21 -31.26 -1.66 -1.15
C ALA A 21 -31.52 -1.16 -2.60
N ALA A 22 -32.53 -0.30 -2.77
CA ALA A 22 -32.82 0.30 -4.07
C ALA A 22 -31.73 1.28 -4.52
N LEU A 23 -31.16 2.03 -3.59
CA LEU A 23 -30.01 2.90 -3.86
C LEU A 23 -28.77 2.10 -4.25
N ASP A 24 -28.46 1.01 -3.53
CA ASP A 24 -27.33 0.14 -3.83
C ASP A 24 -27.45 -0.43 -5.23
N ALA A 25 -28.61 -1.01 -5.60
CA ALA A 25 -28.87 -1.52 -6.94
C ALA A 25 -28.70 -0.46 -8.02
N PHE A 26 -29.26 0.74 -7.79
CA PHE A 26 -29.15 1.87 -8.70
C PHE A 26 -27.69 2.32 -8.91
N LEU A 27 -26.92 2.44 -7.84
CA LEU A 27 -25.52 2.85 -7.92
C LEU A 27 -24.67 1.79 -8.63
N ASN A 28 -24.87 0.52 -8.33
CA ASN A 28 -24.17 -0.58 -9.01
C ASN A 28 -24.47 -0.60 -10.53
N GLU A 29 -25.73 -0.43 -10.93
CA GLU A 29 -26.11 -0.36 -12.33
C GLU A 29 -25.48 0.87 -13.02
N ARG A 30 -25.59 2.04 -12.42
CA ARG A 30 -25.14 3.30 -13.05
C ARG A 30 -23.64 3.47 -13.09
N LEU A 31 -22.92 2.91 -12.13
CA LEU A 31 -21.48 3.06 -11.99
C LEU A 31 -20.69 1.87 -12.55
N ALA A 32 -21.32 0.77 -12.91
CA ALA A 32 -20.64 -0.47 -13.32
C ALA A 32 -19.62 -0.25 -14.45
N GLU A 33 -20.00 0.48 -15.50
CA GLU A 33 -19.11 0.76 -16.63
C GLU A 33 -17.95 1.67 -16.21
N ALA A 34 -18.23 2.74 -15.47
CA ALA A 34 -17.21 3.69 -14.99
C ALA A 34 -16.22 3.03 -14.01
N VAL A 35 -16.72 2.18 -13.11
CA VAL A 35 -15.88 1.40 -12.20
C VAL A 35 -15.03 0.40 -12.96
N THR A 36 -15.60 -0.33 -13.91
CA THR A 36 -14.87 -1.27 -14.75
C THR A 36 -13.76 -0.56 -15.52
N ALA A 37 -14.04 0.57 -16.15
CA ALA A 37 -13.03 1.36 -16.87
C ALA A 37 -11.93 1.90 -15.93
N ALA A 38 -12.32 2.39 -14.75
CA ALA A 38 -11.36 2.91 -13.76
C ALA A 38 -10.48 1.81 -13.15
N THR A 39 -11.00 0.58 -13.04
CA THR A 39 -10.26 -0.56 -12.47
C THR A 39 -9.50 -1.38 -13.52
N ALA A 40 -9.76 -1.20 -14.80
CA ALA A 40 -9.09 -1.89 -15.89
C ALA A 40 -7.58 -1.60 -15.95
N ASN A 41 -7.14 -0.43 -15.50
CA ASN A 41 -5.74 -0.04 -15.47
C ASN A 41 -5.30 0.24 -14.02
N ARG A 42 -5.00 -0.83 -13.29
CA ARG A 42 -4.49 -0.75 -11.91
C ARG A 42 -2.96 -0.59 -11.85
N ALA A 43 -2.39 0.20 -12.75
CA ALA A 43 -0.96 0.47 -12.70
C ALA A 43 -0.60 1.27 -11.43
N LEU A 44 0.39 0.79 -10.69
CA LEU A 44 0.98 1.51 -9.58
C LEU A 44 2.15 2.36 -10.12
N SER A 45 2.07 3.68 -9.99
CA SER A 45 3.18 4.55 -10.35
C SER A 45 4.32 4.39 -9.35
N ILE A 46 5.53 4.14 -9.88
CA ILE A 46 6.77 4.03 -9.12
C ILE A 46 7.66 5.19 -9.50
N ASP A 47 8.16 5.95 -8.52
CA ASP A 47 8.99 7.12 -8.74
C ASP A 47 10.46 6.75 -8.88
N ALA A 48 10.92 5.70 -8.18
CA ALA A 48 12.27 5.18 -8.30
C ALA A 48 12.35 3.69 -7.93
N ALA A 49 13.37 3.01 -8.45
CA ALA A 49 13.72 1.65 -8.06
C ALA A 49 15.12 1.61 -7.47
N VAL A 50 15.28 0.88 -6.37
CA VAL A 50 16.57 0.74 -5.68
C VAL A 50 16.87 -0.72 -5.38
N ALA A 51 18.15 -1.07 -5.22
CA ALA A 51 18.53 -2.36 -4.66
C ALA A 51 18.09 -2.47 -3.19
N PRO A 52 17.88 -3.68 -2.62
CA PRO A 52 17.49 -3.86 -1.23
C PRO A 52 18.29 -3.04 -0.21
N ARG A 53 19.62 -3.00 -0.33
CA ARG A 53 20.51 -2.19 0.52
C ARG A 53 20.29 -0.69 0.39
N GLY A 54 19.70 -0.22 -0.73
CA GLY A 54 19.36 1.18 -0.96
C GLY A 54 18.22 1.68 -0.07
N LEU A 55 17.37 0.80 0.47
CA LEU A 55 16.34 1.16 1.44
C LEU A 55 16.97 1.39 2.82
N ASN A 56 17.50 2.56 3.05
CA ASN A 56 18.22 2.92 4.28
C ASN A 56 17.92 4.36 4.71
N ALA A 57 18.46 4.74 5.86
CA ALA A 57 18.27 6.06 6.46
C ALA A 57 18.70 7.21 5.53
N GLY A 58 19.81 7.04 4.79
CA GLY A 58 20.29 8.05 3.85
C GLY A 58 19.31 8.30 2.70
N LEU A 59 18.61 7.26 2.22
CA LEU A 59 17.53 7.44 1.25
C LEU A 59 16.39 8.26 1.84
N VAL A 60 15.97 7.97 3.08
CA VAL A 60 14.90 8.73 3.75
C VAL A 60 15.30 10.20 3.85
N ASP A 61 16.53 10.51 4.29
CA ASP A 61 17.02 11.88 4.42
C ASP A 61 16.96 12.63 3.08
N VAL A 62 17.35 11.97 1.97
CA VAL A 62 17.26 12.56 0.63
C VAL A 62 15.81 12.80 0.23
N LEU A 63 14.92 11.84 0.46
CA LEU A 63 13.51 12.00 0.13
C LEU A 63 12.88 13.15 0.93
N GLU A 64 13.18 13.27 2.21
CA GLU A 64 12.66 14.33 3.07
C GLU A 64 13.03 15.74 2.59
N THR A 65 14.13 15.91 1.88
CA THR A 65 14.49 17.22 1.28
C THR A 65 13.51 17.68 0.20
N GLY A 66 12.78 16.76 -0.43
CA GLY A 66 11.71 17.05 -1.40
C GLY A 66 10.38 17.44 -0.77
N GLY A 67 10.24 17.31 0.56
CA GLY A 67 9.01 17.63 1.30
C GLY A 67 8.81 19.15 1.55
N PRO A 68 7.71 19.51 2.21
CA PRO A 68 6.72 18.61 2.80
C PRO A 68 5.79 17.96 1.75
N TYR A 69 5.50 16.69 1.95
CA TYR A 69 4.57 15.93 1.12
C TYR A 69 3.12 16.12 1.56
N GLY A 70 2.18 16.03 0.62
CA GLY A 70 0.76 16.18 0.89
C GLY A 70 -0.10 15.81 -0.32
N GLN A 71 -1.35 16.24 -0.32
CA GLN A 71 -2.34 15.84 -1.34
C GLN A 71 -1.93 16.20 -2.78
N GLY A 72 -1.33 17.35 -3.01
CA GLY A 72 -0.87 17.80 -4.34
C GLY A 72 0.58 17.40 -4.67
N TRP A 73 1.31 16.84 -3.70
CA TRP A 73 2.70 16.42 -3.81
C TRP A 73 2.92 15.19 -2.92
N PRO A 74 2.48 13.99 -3.36
CA PRO A 74 2.57 12.78 -2.55
C PRO A 74 4.02 12.35 -2.32
N ALA A 75 4.28 11.70 -1.18
CA ALA A 75 5.58 11.11 -0.92
C ALA A 75 5.93 10.07 -1.99
N PRO A 76 7.18 10.04 -2.47
CA PRO A 76 7.62 9.13 -3.51
C PRO A 76 7.41 7.67 -3.14
N ARG A 77 6.97 6.88 -4.12
CA ARG A 77 6.84 5.44 -4.03
C ARG A 77 8.08 4.78 -4.59
N ILE A 78 8.74 3.99 -3.78
CA ILE A 78 9.98 3.32 -4.12
C ILE A 78 9.71 1.83 -4.35
N ALA A 79 10.18 1.29 -5.47
CA ALA A 79 10.26 -0.15 -5.68
C ALA A 79 11.63 -0.67 -5.26
N ALA A 80 11.68 -1.84 -4.67
CA ALA A 80 12.94 -2.50 -4.34
C ALA A 80 12.80 -4.03 -4.39
N GLY A 81 13.93 -4.69 -4.61
CA GLY A 81 13.99 -6.16 -4.64
C GLY A 81 15.12 -6.68 -5.55
N PRO A 82 15.19 -8.01 -5.72
CA PRO A 82 14.34 -9.00 -5.05
C PRO A 82 14.70 -9.20 -3.57
N PHE A 83 13.70 -9.51 -2.77
CA PHE A 83 13.84 -9.88 -1.36
C PHE A 83 13.36 -11.30 -1.11
N GLN A 84 13.85 -11.89 -0.02
CA GLN A 84 13.25 -13.06 0.63
C GLN A 84 12.45 -12.59 1.85
N ILE A 85 11.24 -13.12 2.02
CA ILE A 85 10.46 -12.92 3.24
C ILE A 85 11.02 -13.85 4.31
N VAL A 86 11.73 -13.31 5.29
CA VAL A 86 12.39 -14.11 6.35
C VAL A 86 11.50 -14.30 7.59
N ASP A 87 10.57 -13.37 7.82
CA ASP A 87 9.56 -13.47 8.87
C ASP A 87 8.28 -12.73 8.44
N SER A 88 7.14 -13.23 8.85
CA SER A 88 5.85 -12.59 8.65
C SER A 88 4.95 -12.79 9.87
N ARG A 89 4.32 -11.73 10.36
CA ARG A 89 3.45 -11.77 11.55
C ARG A 89 2.30 -10.80 11.40
N ILE A 90 1.13 -11.20 11.86
CA ILE A 90 0.01 -10.30 12.08
C ILE A 90 0.28 -9.52 13.37
N VAL A 91 0.16 -8.20 13.31
CA VAL A 91 0.35 -7.28 14.43
C VAL A 91 -0.84 -6.34 14.54
N GLY A 92 -1.13 -5.91 15.79
CA GLY A 92 -2.34 -5.14 16.06
C GLY A 92 -3.59 -5.95 15.72
N GLU A 93 -4.62 -5.29 15.24
CA GLU A 93 -5.90 -5.95 14.90
C GLU A 93 -5.80 -6.76 13.61
N ASN A 94 -5.19 -6.21 12.56
CA ASN A 94 -5.19 -6.82 11.21
C ASN A 94 -4.08 -6.26 10.30
N HIS A 95 -2.88 -6.03 10.80
CA HIS A 95 -1.77 -5.53 9.98
C HIS A 95 -0.75 -6.64 9.76
N LEU A 96 -0.21 -6.77 8.56
CA LEU A 96 0.84 -7.74 8.27
C LEU A 96 2.21 -7.05 8.32
N ARG A 97 3.05 -7.50 9.25
CA ARG A 97 4.45 -7.11 9.34
C ARG A 97 5.32 -8.15 8.67
N LEU A 98 6.17 -7.71 7.77
CA LEU A 98 7.17 -8.54 7.09
C LEU A 98 8.58 -8.11 7.49
N GLN A 99 9.47 -9.09 7.60
CA GLN A 99 10.91 -8.88 7.63
C GLN A 99 11.48 -9.38 6.31
N LEU A 100 12.16 -8.52 5.60
CA LEU A 100 12.67 -8.77 4.27
C LEU A 100 14.19 -8.72 4.27
N ALA A 101 14.82 -9.64 3.51
CA ALA A 101 16.27 -9.71 3.33
C ALA A 101 16.62 -9.83 1.85
N GLY A 102 17.44 -8.92 1.34
CA GLY A 102 18.02 -8.96 0.01
C GLY A 102 19.35 -9.74 -0.01
N ALA A 103 19.69 -10.29 -1.16
CA ALA A 103 20.94 -11.00 -1.38
C ALA A 103 22.19 -10.10 -1.21
N ASP A 104 22.02 -8.78 -1.39
CA ASP A 104 23.05 -7.75 -1.18
C ASP A 104 23.29 -7.39 0.30
N GLY A 105 22.60 -8.09 1.21
CA GLY A 105 22.66 -7.86 2.66
C GLY A 105 21.69 -6.76 3.15
N GLY A 106 20.92 -6.15 2.26
CA GLY A 106 19.85 -5.20 2.64
C GLY A 106 18.78 -5.89 3.45
N ARG A 107 18.30 -5.22 4.49
CA ARG A 107 17.18 -5.70 5.34
C ARG A 107 16.23 -4.56 5.61
N ILE A 108 14.93 -4.86 5.54
CA ILE A 108 13.89 -3.87 5.86
C ILE A 108 12.67 -4.54 6.49
N LYS A 109 12.05 -3.82 7.41
CA LYS A 109 10.71 -4.10 7.90
C LYS A 109 9.70 -3.47 6.94
N ALA A 110 8.72 -4.23 6.48
CA ALA A 110 7.61 -3.71 5.70
C ALA A 110 6.28 -3.94 6.44
N MET A 111 5.40 -2.94 6.35
CA MET A 111 4.07 -2.95 6.96
C MET A 111 2.99 -2.90 5.89
N ALA A 112 2.23 -3.98 5.74
CA ALA A 112 1.02 -4.02 4.92
C ALA A 112 -0.20 -3.78 5.82
N TRP A 113 -0.71 -2.56 5.78
CA TRP A 113 -1.79 -2.13 6.66
C TRP A 113 -3.12 -2.81 6.29
N ARG A 114 -3.81 -3.39 7.28
CA ARG A 114 -5.12 -4.05 7.15
C ARG A 114 -5.11 -5.23 6.16
N GLN A 115 -3.96 -5.93 6.06
CA GLN A 115 -3.79 -7.06 5.13
C GLN A 115 -3.61 -8.41 5.84
N GLY A 116 -3.79 -8.48 7.17
CA GLY A 116 -3.54 -9.69 7.94
C GLY A 116 -4.45 -10.86 7.57
N ASP A 117 -5.70 -10.59 7.19
CA ASP A 117 -6.74 -11.58 6.82
C ASP A 117 -7.13 -11.51 5.33
N SER A 118 -6.42 -10.73 4.51
CA SER A 118 -6.69 -10.62 3.08
C SER A 118 -6.03 -11.75 2.28
N GLU A 119 -6.53 -12.02 1.08
CA GLU A 119 -5.90 -12.93 0.12
C GLU A 119 -4.47 -12.49 -0.21
N TYR A 120 -4.25 -11.19 -0.35
CA TYR A 120 -2.94 -10.61 -0.57
C TYR A 120 -1.99 -10.87 0.60
N GLY A 121 -2.44 -10.66 1.84
CA GLY A 121 -1.68 -10.97 3.04
C GLY A 121 -1.36 -12.44 3.18
N ALA A 122 -2.31 -13.32 2.87
CA ALA A 122 -2.12 -14.77 2.86
C ALA A 122 -1.07 -15.19 1.79
N ALA A 123 -1.10 -14.60 0.60
CA ALA A 123 -0.12 -14.84 -0.44
C ALA A 123 1.29 -14.44 0.00
N LEU A 124 1.46 -13.29 0.66
CA LEU A 124 2.75 -12.85 1.21
C LEU A 124 3.25 -13.76 2.33
N GLN A 125 2.38 -14.20 3.23
CA GLN A 125 2.75 -15.14 4.30
C GLN A 125 3.14 -16.52 3.75
N GLY A 126 2.49 -16.96 2.68
CA GLY A 126 2.79 -18.23 1.99
C GLY A 126 4.02 -18.18 1.08
N ALA A 127 4.61 -17.01 0.86
CA ALA A 127 5.67 -16.80 -0.14
C ALA A 127 7.08 -17.15 0.33
N ARG A 128 7.23 -17.96 1.38
CA ARG A 128 8.57 -18.38 1.86
C ARG A 128 9.37 -19.05 0.74
N GLY A 129 10.60 -18.56 0.54
CA GLY A 129 11.52 -19.08 -0.48
C GLY A 129 11.26 -18.55 -1.90
N ARG A 130 10.23 -17.75 -2.12
CA ARG A 130 10.00 -17.07 -3.41
C ARG A 130 10.53 -15.64 -3.34
N PRO A 131 11.33 -15.19 -4.32
CA PRO A 131 11.76 -13.81 -4.39
C PRO A 131 10.57 -12.88 -4.59
N VAL A 132 10.57 -11.75 -3.90
CA VAL A 132 9.52 -10.75 -3.99
C VAL A 132 10.11 -9.36 -4.25
N HIS A 133 9.54 -8.64 -5.19
CA HIS A 133 9.73 -7.20 -5.34
C HIS A 133 8.63 -6.48 -4.58
N ILE A 134 8.96 -5.40 -3.93
CA ILE A 134 8.04 -4.61 -3.13
C ILE A 134 7.99 -3.17 -3.63
N ALA A 135 6.86 -2.52 -3.45
CA ALA A 135 6.69 -1.10 -3.74
C ALA A 135 5.94 -0.43 -2.58
N GLY A 136 6.39 0.76 -2.22
CA GLY A 136 5.78 1.49 -1.11
C GLY A 136 6.54 2.75 -0.74
N ARG A 137 6.20 3.32 0.39
CA ARG A 137 6.84 4.52 0.94
C ARG A 137 7.79 4.14 2.06
N VAL A 138 9.05 4.55 1.90
CA VAL A 138 10.07 4.35 2.93
C VAL A 138 10.08 5.54 3.89
N LYS A 139 10.15 5.26 5.19
CA LYS A 139 10.20 6.27 6.25
C LYS A 139 11.06 5.82 7.41
N ARG A 140 11.34 6.73 8.35
CA ARG A 140 11.95 6.36 9.63
C ARG A 140 11.02 5.42 10.40
N ASP A 141 11.61 4.44 11.08
CA ASP A 141 10.91 3.57 12.01
C ASP A 141 10.93 4.22 13.40
N ASP A 142 9.94 5.04 13.68
CA ASP A 142 9.83 5.78 14.93
C ASP A 142 9.71 4.86 16.17
N TRP A 143 9.19 3.64 15.96
CA TRP A 143 9.05 2.66 17.04
C TRP A 143 10.41 2.04 17.45
N THR A 144 11.22 1.67 16.46
CA THR A 144 12.55 1.08 16.71
C THR A 144 13.56 2.16 17.05
N GLY A 145 13.42 3.35 16.48
CA GLY A 145 14.29 4.49 16.70
C GLY A 145 15.66 4.38 16.00
N GLY A 146 16.53 5.34 16.26
CA GLY A 146 17.86 5.41 15.66
C GLY A 146 17.81 5.58 14.13
N ASN A 147 18.60 4.79 13.43
CA ASN A 147 18.66 4.78 11.96
C ASN A 147 17.75 3.72 11.32
N ALA A 148 16.84 3.12 12.10
CA ALA A 148 15.92 2.14 11.56
C ALA A 148 14.95 2.78 10.55
N VAL A 149 14.68 2.04 9.49
CA VAL A 149 13.71 2.42 8.45
C VAL A 149 12.67 1.32 8.27
N GLU A 150 11.49 1.72 7.88
CA GLU A 150 10.42 0.80 7.49
C GLU A 150 9.81 1.22 6.17
N LEU A 151 9.21 0.28 5.47
CA LEU A 151 8.47 0.53 4.24
C LEU A 151 6.98 0.31 4.51
N GLU A 152 6.17 1.31 4.24
CA GLU A 152 4.73 1.15 4.13
C GLU A 152 4.44 0.49 2.78
N LEU A 153 4.04 -0.78 2.83
CA LEU A 153 3.86 -1.61 1.64
C LEU A 153 2.55 -1.25 0.94
N ASP A 154 2.66 -0.75 -0.28
CA ASP A 154 1.52 -0.49 -1.16
C ASP A 154 1.23 -1.72 -2.04
N ASP A 155 2.29 -2.40 -2.55
CA ASP A 155 2.15 -3.57 -3.42
C ASP A 155 3.40 -4.45 -3.41
N ALA A 156 3.25 -5.70 -3.86
CA ALA A 156 4.34 -6.64 -4.03
C ALA A 156 4.09 -7.57 -5.23
N ALA A 157 5.16 -7.90 -5.93
CA ALA A 157 5.15 -8.84 -7.05
C ALA A 157 6.16 -9.97 -6.80
N PHE A 158 5.75 -11.21 -7.01
CA PHE A 158 6.67 -12.33 -6.97
C PHE A 158 7.52 -12.36 -8.24
N ALA A 159 8.84 -12.54 -8.08
CA ALA A 159 9.70 -12.80 -9.22
C ALA A 159 9.54 -14.28 -9.64
N ASP A 160 9.48 -14.50 -10.94
CA ASP A 160 9.46 -15.82 -11.55
C ASP A 160 10.85 -16.49 -11.46
#